data_fb0b2e15f1421fef9107ef274cfb14a4
#
_entry.id   fb0b2e15f1421fef9107ef274cfb14a4
#
_cell.length_a   1.000
_cell.length_b   1.000
_cell.length_c   1.000
_cell.angle_alpha   90.00
_cell.angle_beta   90.00
_cell.angle_gamma   90.00
#
_symmetry.space_group_name_H-M   'P 1'
#
loop_
_entity.id
_entity.type
_entity.pdbx_description
1 polymer ?
#
loop_
_entity_poly.entity_id
_entity_poly.type
_entity_poly.pdbx_seq_one_letter_code
_entity_poly.pdbx_strand_id
1 'polypeptide(L)'
;LEHREATGIETIISLQTDLLDNRCPIRTSTKLVNTLAARALTEEGQWEPADSVLNAKAILVQLSSSISYLEIVHPTDLMNTLVQDYSETSITWEHTVLDLQLEKGVIRRARLQSWWLHNDSGLELTKELIDRFSQSTPPLTT
;
A
#
# COMPACT_ATOMS: atom_id res chain seq x y z
N LEU A 1 -4.73 13.24 -4.62
CA LEU A 1 -4.16 12.72 -5.87
C LEU A 1 -5.27 12.58 -6.91
N GLU A 2 -5.04 13.06 -8.11
CA GLU A 2 -6.00 12.96 -9.21
C GLU A 2 -5.30 12.37 -10.45
N HIS A 3 -6.02 11.52 -11.12
CA HIS A 3 -5.72 10.99 -12.44
C HIS A 3 -7.02 11.00 -13.25
N ARG A 4 -6.95 11.02 -14.58
CA ARG A 4 -8.13 11.13 -15.45
C ARG A 4 -9.21 10.06 -15.16
N GLU A 5 -8.79 8.87 -14.71
CA GLU A 5 -9.65 7.69 -14.49
C GLU A 5 -9.53 7.16 -13.05
N ALA A 6 -8.92 7.93 -12.15
CA ALA A 6 -8.68 7.52 -10.77
C ALA A 6 -8.63 8.71 -9.83
N THR A 7 -9.08 8.49 -8.61
CA THR A 7 -8.92 9.43 -7.50
C THR A 7 -8.20 8.72 -6.36
N GLY A 8 -7.21 9.38 -5.77
CA GLY A 8 -6.39 8.76 -4.73
C GLY A 8 -6.03 9.67 -3.58
N ILE A 9 -5.55 9.05 -2.52
CA ILE A 9 -5.04 9.69 -1.31
C ILE A 9 -3.62 9.19 -1.08
N GLU A 10 -2.69 10.10 -0.79
CA GLU A 10 -1.37 9.75 -0.27
C GLU A 10 -1.34 9.96 1.24
N THR A 11 -0.94 8.95 1.96
CA THR A 11 -0.73 8.97 3.40
C THR A 11 0.77 8.97 3.68
N ILE A 12 1.21 9.97 4.45
CA ILE A 12 2.61 10.08 4.90
C ILE A 12 2.64 9.89 6.41
N ILE A 13 3.33 8.84 6.84
CA ILE A 13 3.55 8.56 8.25
C ILE A 13 4.94 9.08 8.62
N SER A 14 5.02 9.97 9.59
CA SER A 14 6.30 10.50 10.09
C SER A 14 6.52 10.06 11.52
N LEU A 15 7.71 9.55 11.81
CA LEU A 15 8.09 9.08 13.14
C LEU A 15 9.41 9.72 13.56
N GLN A 16 9.44 10.23 14.77
CA GLN A 16 10.62 10.79 15.44
C GLN A 16 10.66 10.30 16.89
N THR A 17 11.83 10.08 17.43
CA THR A 17 12.01 9.70 18.84
C THR A 17 13.02 10.62 19.52
N ASP A 18 12.78 10.88 20.81
CA ASP A 18 13.73 11.54 21.72
C ASP A 18 14.60 10.53 22.48
N LEU A 19 14.31 9.24 22.35
CA LEU A 19 15.05 8.16 22.98
C LEU A 19 16.28 7.81 22.15
N LEU A 20 17.37 7.48 22.80
CA LEU A 20 18.53 6.87 22.19
C LEU A 20 18.18 5.42 21.85
N ASP A 21 18.38 5.03 20.61
CA ASP A 21 18.36 3.63 20.20
C ASP A 21 17.02 2.92 20.48
N ASN A 22 15.97 3.31 19.76
CA ASN A 22 14.66 2.73 19.90
C ASN A 22 14.17 2.08 18.60
N ARG A 23 13.39 1.01 18.72
CA ARG A 23 12.72 0.35 17.60
C ARG A 23 11.22 0.44 17.80
N CYS A 24 10.53 1.01 16.83
CA CYS A 24 9.09 1.19 16.88
C CYS A 24 8.48 0.80 15.52
N PRO A 25 8.08 -0.48 15.34
CA PRO A 25 7.40 -0.90 14.13
C PRO A 25 6.05 -0.21 14.00
N ILE A 26 5.79 0.37 12.84
CA ILE A 26 4.50 0.95 12.49
C ILE A 26 3.77 0.00 11.56
N ARG A 27 2.51 -0.20 11.83
CA ARG A 27 1.62 -1.01 11.00
C ARG A 27 0.42 -0.21 10.55
N THR A 28 0.04 -0.39 9.30
CA THR A 28 -1.23 0.10 8.76
C THR A 28 -2.12 -1.10 8.49
N SER A 29 -3.39 -1.00 8.84
CA SER A 29 -4.37 -2.06 8.56
C SER A 29 -5.51 -1.50 7.74
N THR A 30 -5.86 -2.20 6.67
CA THR A 30 -6.98 -1.87 5.81
C THR A 30 -7.96 -3.04 5.80
N LYS A 31 -9.23 -2.73 6.00
CA LYS A 31 -10.34 -3.68 5.91
C LYS A 31 -11.37 -3.20 4.91
N LEU A 32 -11.68 -4.03 3.93
CA LEU A 32 -12.76 -3.81 2.97
C LEU A 32 -13.81 -4.90 3.09
N VAL A 33 -15.06 -4.50 3.00
CA VAL A 33 -16.24 -5.38 3.05
C VAL A 33 -17.07 -5.21 1.77
N ASN A 34 -17.90 -6.20 1.47
CA ASN A 34 -18.68 -6.25 0.23
C ASN A 34 -17.77 -6.24 -1.01
N THR A 35 -16.66 -6.97 -0.94
CA THR A 35 -15.70 -7.10 -2.03
C THR A 35 -16.10 -8.23 -2.98
N LEU A 36 -15.73 -8.13 -4.25
CA LEU A 36 -16.01 -9.14 -5.27
C LEU A 36 -14.79 -10.03 -5.55
N ALA A 37 -13.60 -9.45 -5.55
CA ALA A 37 -12.34 -10.15 -5.76
C ALA A 37 -11.19 -9.34 -5.20
N ALA A 38 -10.11 -10.01 -4.80
CA ALA A 38 -8.87 -9.36 -4.38
C ALA A 38 -7.66 -10.07 -4.98
N ARG A 39 -6.71 -9.27 -5.44
CA ARG A 39 -5.43 -9.70 -6.00
C ARG A 39 -4.28 -8.96 -5.32
N ALA A 40 -3.15 -9.63 -5.23
CA ALA A 40 -1.93 -9.06 -4.72
C ALA A 40 -0.83 -9.12 -5.79
N LEU A 41 0.00 -8.09 -5.83
CA LEU A 41 1.15 -8.01 -6.73
C LEU A 41 2.34 -8.68 -6.08
N THR A 42 2.88 -9.73 -6.72
CA THR A 42 4.06 -10.45 -6.26
C THR A 42 5.35 -9.63 -6.45
N GLU A 43 6.45 -10.11 -5.88
CA GLU A 43 7.78 -9.52 -6.11
C GLU A 43 8.20 -9.58 -7.59
N GLU A 44 7.79 -10.60 -8.31
CA GLU A 44 8.05 -10.80 -9.73
C GLU A 44 7.15 -9.94 -10.64
N GLY A 45 6.19 -9.20 -10.07
CA GLY A 45 5.30 -8.32 -10.82
C GLY A 45 4.08 -9.02 -11.42
N GLN A 46 3.69 -10.16 -10.86
CA GLN A 46 2.49 -10.90 -11.28
C GLN A 46 1.32 -10.63 -10.33
N TRP A 47 0.12 -10.53 -10.87
CA TRP A 47 -1.11 -10.43 -10.08
C TRP A 47 -1.68 -11.82 -9.79
N GLU A 48 -1.68 -12.19 -8.52
CA GLU A 48 -2.21 -13.46 -8.04
C GLU A 48 -3.34 -13.24 -7.02
N PRO A 49 -4.15 -14.28 -6.68
CA PRO A 49 -5.13 -14.18 -5.60
C PRO A 49 -4.47 -13.68 -4.31
N ALA A 50 -5.13 -12.74 -3.61
CA ALA A 50 -4.50 -12.03 -2.50
C ALA A 50 -4.07 -12.93 -1.34
N ASP A 51 -4.79 -14.04 -1.11
CA ASP A 51 -4.50 -15.02 -0.06
C ASP A 51 -3.32 -15.95 -0.38
N SER A 52 -2.86 -15.96 -1.64
CA SER A 52 -1.73 -16.78 -2.07
C SER A 52 -0.39 -16.07 -2.04
N VAL A 53 -0.38 -14.74 -1.86
CA VAL A 53 0.83 -13.91 -1.99
C VAL A 53 1.37 -13.50 -0.62
N LEU A 54 2.64 -13.78 -0.39
CA LEU A 54 3.41 -13.25 0.73
C LEU A 54 4.14 -11.97 0.30
N ASN A 55 4.19 -10.98 1.18
CA ASN A 55 4.92 -9.72 0.94
C ASN A 55 4.47 -8.96 -0.33
N ALA A 56 3.16 -8.86 -0.51
CA ALA A 56 2.61 -8.16 -1.67
C ALA A 56 3.08 -6.71 -1.76
N LYS A 57 3.49 -6.28 -2.96
CA LYS A 57 3.87 -4.89 -3.26
C LYS A 57 2.68 -3.95 -3.39
N ALA A 58 1.54 -4.50 -3.77
CA ALA A 58 0.28 -3.78 -3.91
C ALA A 58 -0.89 -4.74 -3.74
N ILE A 59 -2.02 -4.22 -3.27
CA ILE A 59 -3.28 -4.95 -3.15
C ILE A 59 -4.32 -4.27 -4.03
N LEU A 60 -4.96 -5.03 -4.91
CA LEU A 60 -6.04 -4.58 -5.79
C LEU A 60 -7.32 -5.32 -5.43
N VAL A 61 -8.36 -4.58 -5.04
CA VAL A 61 -9.65 -5.14 -4.62
C VAL A 61 -10.76 -4.61 -5.50
N GLN A 62 -11.50 -5.49 -6.12
CA GLN A 62 -12.71 -5.15 -6.85
C GLN A 62 -13.87 -4.94 -5.86
N LEU A 63 -14.41 -3.71 -5.80
CA LEU A 63 -15.50 -3.34 -4.90
C LEU A 63 -16.88 -3.49 -5.56
N SER A 64 -16.96 -3.28 -6.86
CA SER A 64 -18.19 -3.40 -7.65
C SER A 64 -17.86 -3.77 -9.08
N SER A 65 -18.88 -3.85 -9.93
CA SER A 65 -18.67 -4.05 -11.38
C SER A 65 -17.90 -2.90 -12.05
N SER A 66 -17.89 -1.71 -11.44
CA SER A 66 -17.31 -0.50 -12.04
C SER A 66 -16.15 0.12 -11.27
N ILE A 67 -15.91 -0.28 -10.02
CA ILE A 67 -14.91 0.36 -9.14
C ILE A 67 -14.02 -0.68 -8.50
N SER A 68 -12.72 -0.43 -8.54
CA SER A 68 -11.68 -1.12 -7.78
C SER A 68 -10.93 -0.17 -6.85
N TYR A 69 -10.39 -0.72 -5.79
CA TYR A 69 -9.50 -0.06 -4.85
C TYR A 69 -8.09 -0.64 -4.98
N LEU A 70 -7.09 0.22 -5.09
CA LEU A 70 -5.69 -0.15 -5.15
C LEU A 70 -4.94 0.49 -3.98
N GLU A 71 -4.18 -0.29 -3.23
CA GLU A 71 -3.29 0.20 -2.19
C GLU A 71 -1.85 -0.19 -2.50
N ILE A 72 -0.95 0.80 -2.40
CA ILE A 72 0.47 0.68 -2.72
C ILE A 72 1.26 1.27 -1.56
N VAL A 73 2.23 0.53 -1.03
CA VAL A 73 3.26 1.09 -0.14
C VAL A 73 4.51 1.38 -0.96
N HIS A 74 5.16 2.51 -0.71
CA HIS A 74 6.39 2.83 -1.43
C HIS A 74 7.45 1.75 -1.18
N PRO A 75 8.14 1.24 -2.22
CA PRO A 75 9.04 0.08 -2.09
C PRO A 75 10.16 0.26 -1.06
N THR A 76 10.62 1.49 -0.86
CA THR A 76 11.67 1.77 0.16
C THR A 76 11.16 1.72 1.59
N ASP A 77 9.86 1.78 1.78
CA ASP A 77 9.22 1.94 3.08
C ASP A 77 8.52 0.65 3.53
N LEU A 78 8.20 -0.23 2.60
CA LEU A 78 7.54 -1.50 2.86
C LEU A 78 8.52 -2.54 3.42
N MET A 79 8.20 -3.08 4.60
CA MET A 79 8.95 -4.18 5.22
C MET A 79 8.25 -5.52 5.02
N ASN A 80 6.92 -5.53 5.16
CA ASN A 80 6.12 -6.76 5.06
C ASN A 80 4.65 -6.40 4.77
N THR A 81 3.97 -7.28 4.04
CA THR A 81 2.51 -7.26 3.85
C THR A 81 1.95 -8.62 4.23
N LEU A 82 0.93 -8.60 5.06
CA LEU A 82 0.21 -9.80 5.51
C LEU A 82 -1.29 -9.65 5.24
N VAL A 83 -1.85 -10.55 4.44
CA VAL A 83 -3.30 -10.72 4.36
C VAL A 83 -3.74 -11.53 5.57
N GLN A 84 -4.53 -10.92 6.45
CA GLN A 84 -4.92 -11.50 7.75
C GLN A 84 -6.23 -12.25 7.67
N ASP A 85 -7.17 -11.73 6.88
CA ASP A 85 -8.49 -12.31 6.71
C ASP A 85 -8.94 -12.13 5.27
N TYR A 86 -9.37 -13.21 4.64
CA TYR A 86 -9.86 -13.24 3.28
C TYR A 86 -11.05 -14.16 3.16
N SER A 87 -12.16 -13.62 2.71
CA SER A 87 -13.40 -14.34 2.44
C SER A 87 -13.99 -13.92 1.10
N GLU A 88 -15.09 -14.55 0.70
CA GLU A 88 -15.78 -14.17 -0.55
C GLU A 88 -16.28 -12.72 -0.58
N THR A 89 -16.46 -12.10 0.58
CA THR A 89 -17.07 -10.77 0.69
C THR A 89 -16.25 -9.76 1.48
N SER A 90 -15.08 -10.13 1.98
CA SER A 90 -14.24 -9.22 2.76
C SER A 90 -12.77 -9.60 2.68
N ILE A 91 -11.92 -8.59 2.83
CA ILE A 91 -10.48 -8.77 2.95
C ILE A 91 -9.92 -7.78 3.97
N THR A 92 -8.97 -8.26 4.78
CA THR A 92 -8.18 -7.46 5.70
C THR A 92 -6.70 -7.73 5.46
N TRP A 93 -5.90 -6.69 5.34
CA TRP A 93 -4.45 -6.84 5.27
C TRP A 93 -3.75 -5.79 6.12
N GLU A 94 -2.50 -6.07 6.41
CA GLU A 94 -1.62 -5.21 7.20
C GLU A 94 -0.30 -5.02 6.47
N HIS A 95 0.17 -3.78 6.40
CA HIS A 95 1.53 -3.44 6.00
C HIS A 95 2.35 -3.07 7.22
N THR A 96 3.50 -3.69 7.41
CA THR A 96 4.51 -3.24 8.36
C THR A 96 5.44 -2.26 7.64
N VAL A 97 5.55 -1.06 8.17
CA VAL A 97 6.40 0.01 7.66
C VAL A 97 7.27 0.55 8.79
N LEU A 98 8.41 1.13 8.47
CA LEU A 98 9.32 1.78 9.44
C LEU A 98 9.77 0.87 10.61
N ASP A 99 9.87 -0.43 10.41
CA ASP A 99 10.43 -1.36 11.40
C ASP A 99 11.96 -1.27 11.42
N LEU A 100 12.46 -0.09 11.74
CA LEU A 100 13.88 0.25 11.74
C LEU A 100 14.30 0.75 13.13
N GLN A 101 15.60 0.62 13.39
CA GLN A 101 16.21 1.28 14.53
C GLN A 101 16.15 2.80 14.35
N LEU A 102 15.64 3.50 15.35
CA LEU A 102 15.47 4.95 15.34
C LEU A 102 16.57 5.57 16.21
N GLU A 103 17.29 6.49 15.61
CA GLU A 103 18.25 7.34 16.31
C GLU A 103 17.52 8.60 16.82
N LYS A 104 17.97 9.09 17.97
CA LYS A 104 17.42 10.31 18.57
C LYS A 104 17.45 11.48 17.58
N GLY A 105 16.31 12.13 17.42
CA GLY A 105 16.14 13.32 16.60
C GLY A 105 16.04 13.05 15.08
N VAL A 106 16.24 11.80 14.64
CA VAL A 106 16.06 11.44 13.23
C VAL A 106 14.58 11.26 12.91
N ILE A 107 14.13 11.90 11.83
CA ILE A 107 12.77 11.70 11.31
C ILE A 107 12.82 10.61 10.25
N ARG A 108 12.00 9.58 10.43
CA ARG A 108 11.73 8.56 9.42
C ARG A 108 10.32 8.73 8.88
N ARG A 109 10.14 8.45 7.60
CA ARG A 109 8.85 8.56 6.93
C ARG A 109 8.56 7.31 6.15
N ALA A 110 7.28 6.92 6.13
CA ALA A 110 6.75 5.95 5.20
C ALA A 110 5.60 6.56 4.42
N ARG A 111 5.41 6.10 3.18
CA ARG A 111 4.38 6.60 2.28
C ARG A 111 3.56 5.44 1.74
N LEU A 112 2.27 5.64 1.69
CA LEU A 112 1.36 4.74 0.99
C LEU A 112 0.35 5.55 0.19
N GLN A 113 -0.13 4.97 -0.89
CA GLN A 113 -1.19 5.54 -1.72
C GLN A 113 -2.36 4.58 -1.80
N SER A 114 -3.55 5.14 -1.68
CA SER A 114 -4.83 4.48 -1.86
C SER A 114 -5.55 5.11 -3.04
N TRP A 115 -5.98 4.30 -4.02
CA TRP A 115 -6.62 4.76 -5.24
C TRP A 115 -7.95 4.08 -5.46
N TRP A 116 -8.94 4.83 -5.93
CA TRP A 116 -10.19 4.33 -6.47
C TRP A 116 -10.14 4.46 -7.98
N LEU A 117 -10.29 3.33 -8.66
CA LEU A 117 -10.12 3.17 -10.10
C LEU A 117 -11.43 2.76 -10.75
N HIS A 118 -11.68 3.23 -11.96
CA HIS A 118 -12.71 2.62 -12.81
C HIS A 118 -12.19 1.29 -13.37
N ASN A 119 -13.03 0.24 -13.33
CA ASN A 119 -12.62 -1.10 -13.78
C ASN A 119 -12.28 -1.15 -15.27
N ASP A 120 -12.87 -0.25 -16.08
CA ASP A 120 -12.59 -0.14 -17.52
C ASP A 120 -11.15 0.34 -17.81
N SER A 121 -10.47 0.92 -16.82
CA SER A 121 -9.09 1.39 -16.95
C SER A 121 -8.06 0.25 -17.02
N GLY A 122 -8.47 -0.96 -16.68
CA GLY A 122 -7.64 -2.17 -16.78
C GLY A 122 -6.42 -2.18 -15.86
N LEU A 123 -5.61 -3.23 -16.00
CA LEU A 123 -4.35 -3.39 -15.25
C LEU A 123 -3.24 -2.43 -15.71
N GLU A 124 -3.37 -1.80 -16.86
CA GLU A 124 -2.40 -0.82 -17.37
C GLU A 124 -2.34 0.41 -16.46
N LEU A 125 -3.49 0.94 -16.05
CA LEU A 125 -3.53 2.07 -15.12
C LEU A 125 -2.94 1.70 -13.75
N THR A 126 -3.22 0.50 -13.23
CA THR A 126 -2.62 0.08 -11.96
C THR A 126 -1.10 0.04 -12.04
N LYS A 127 -0.55 -0.47 -13.15
CA LYS A 127 0.89 -0.50 -13.39
C LYS A 127 1.47 0.91 -13.46
N GLU A 128 0.84 1.81 -14.22
CA GLU A 128 1.29 3.21 -14.32
C GLU A 128 1.35 3.88 -12.95
N LEU A 129 0.31 3.73 -12.12
CA LEU A 129 0.25 4.31 -10.78
C LEU A 129 1.35 3.74 -9.86
N ILE A 130 1.57 2.42 -9.89
CA ILE A 130 2.62 1.75 -9.13
C ILE A 130 4.00 2.23 -9.57
N ASP A 131 4.28 2.23 -10.86
CA ASP A 131 5.58 2.65 -11.41
C ASP A 131 5.87 4.12 -11.08
N ARG A 132 4.88 5.00 -11.27
CA ARG A 132 5.00 6.42 -10.95
C ARG A 132 5.27 6.65 -9.46
N PHE A 133 4.56 5.96 -8.58
CA PHE A 133 4.76 6.08 -7.15
C PHE A 133 6.12 5.55 -6.74
N SER A 134 6.52 4.38 -7.24
CA SER A 134 7.81 3.75 -6.93
C SER A 134 9.02 4.60 -7.35
N GLN A 135 8.86 5.42 -8.39
CA GLN A 135 9.89 6.33 -8.88
C GLN A 135 9.82 7.73 -8.21
N SER A 136 8.79 8.00 -7.44
CA SER A 136 8.62 9.30 -6.80
C SER A 136 9.64 9.51 -5.68
N THR A 137 10.26 10.68 -5.66
CA THR A 137 11.15 11.06 -4.56
C THR A 137 10.32 11.39 -3.32
N PRO A 138 10.82 11.12 -2.10
CA PRO A 138 10.18 11.60 -0.88
C PRO A 138 10.02 13.12 -0.93
N PRO A 139 8.91 13.68 -0.41
CA PRO A 139 8.82 15.10 -0.24
C PRO A 139 9.99 15.58 0.61
N LEU A 140 10.67 16.61 0.13
CA LEU A 140 11.82 17.19 0.83
C LEU A 140 11.40 17.58 2.26
N THR A 141 12.19 17.16 3.21
CA THR A 141 12.06 17.63 4.59
C THR A 141 12.72 19.00 4.67
N THR A 142 11.92 20.03 4.83
CA THR A 142 12.42 21.31 5.34
C THR A 142 12.53 21.26 6.84
#